data_bb90c060d995b7ef4fe579ada6793684
#
_entry.id   bb90c060d995b7ef4fe579ada6793684
#
_cell.length_a   1.000
_cell.length_b   1.000
_cell.length_c   1.000
_cell.angle_alpha   90.00
_cell.angle_beta   90.00
_cell.angle_gamma   90.00
#
_symmetry.space_group_name_H-M   'P 1'
#
loop_
_entity.id
_entity.type
_entity.pdbx_description
1 polymer ?
#
loop_
_entity_poly.entity_id
_entity_poly.type
_entity_poly.pdbx_seq_one_letter_code
_entity_poly.pdbx_strand_id
1 'polypeptide(L)'
;MAISLKVGGVALNSWIRRRIEAQPRGLLGQVGIALLCLAAATLLRIGLRVWAPTGIPYITYFPALVIAGILGGRGASIATLLASAVIGSYFLVEANGRSVLPTPGWAGVIAYMVSGGLIVWLCDLLGRSLRELGEAHRQERLLGLELQHRVKNTLAIVQALANQTLAATSVAGFKAAFTERLIALGDAHNVLSEAAWREVSLTVLVRRALHPFVGQAQQRLRLEGEDLQVPADLVVDLVLCLHELGANATKHGALFVPCLLYTSDAADE
;
A
#
# COMPACT_ATOMS: atom_id res chain seq x y z
N MET A 1 -19.68 16.91 -27.59
CA MET A 1 -20.70 16.32 -26.71
C MET A 1 -20.31 14.97 -26.07
N ALA A 2 -19.17 14.39 -26.43
CA ALA A 2 -18.69 13.09 -25.91
C ALA A 2 -17.85 13.16 -24.60
N ILE A 3 -17.45 14.35 -24.14
CA ILE A 3 -16.58 14.56 -22.96
C ILE A 3 -17.37 14.57 -21.64
N SER A 4 -18.66 14.94 -21.68
CA SER A 4 -19.52 15.04 -20.47
C SER A 4 -19.91 13.68 -19.86
N LEU A 5 -20.03 12.63 -20.67
CA LEU A 5 -20.39 11.29 -20.19
C LEU A 5 -19.27 10.56 -19.44
N LYS A 6 -18.01 10.84 -19.76
CA LYS A 6 -16.84 10.26 -19.08
C LYS A 6 -16.64 10.82 -17.65
N VAL A 7 -16.98 12.06 -17.42
CA VAL A 7 -16.86 12.71 -16.09
C VAL A 7 -17.89 12.14 -15.11
N GLY A 8 -19.12 11.86 -15.55
CA GLY A 8 -20.15 11.23 -14.71
C GLY A 8 -19.79 9.81 -14.26
N GLY A 9 -19.22 8.99 -15.16
CA GLY A 9 -18.81 7.62 -14.86
C GLY A 9 -17.64 7.55 -13.87
N VAL A 10 -16.66 8.44 -13.98
CA VAL A 10 -15.52 8.52 -13.06
C VAL A 10 -15.95 8.98 -11.67
N ALA A 11 -16.87 9.95 -11.59
CA ALA A 11 -17.40 10.43 -10.31
C ALA A 11 -18.24 9.36 -9.60
N LEU A 12 -19.08 8.62 -10.33
CA LEU A 12 -19.91 7.53 -9.80
C LEU A 12 -19.03 6.38 -9.28
N ASN A 13 -18.01 5.97 -10.05
CA ASN A 13 -17.08 4.93 -9.64
C ASN A 13 -16.27 5.32 -8.39
N SER A 14 -15.84 6.58 -8.30
CA SER A 14 -15.11 7.06 -7.12
C SER A 14 -16.01 7.18 -5.88
N TRP A 15 -17.30 7.46 -6.06
CA TRP A 15 -18.28 7.49 -4.98
C TRP A 15 -18.60 6.08 -4.46
N ILE A 16 -18.86 5.12 -5.35
CA ILE A 16 -19.10 3.71 -5.02
C ILE A 16 -17.90 3.15 -4.26
N ARG A 17 -16.68 3.37 -4.77
CA ARG A 17 -15.44 2.92 -4.14
C ARG A 17 -15.27 3.47 -2.73
N ARG A 18 -15.47 4.78 -2.54
CA ARG A 18 -15.44 5.42 -1.21
C ARG A 18 -16.49 4.86 -0.25
N ARG A 19 -17.67 4.48 -0.76
CA ARG A 19 -18.74 3.89 0.06
C ARG A 19 -18.45 2.45 0.46
N ILE A 20 -17.83 1.65 -0.41
CA ILE A 20 -17.39 0.29 -0.09
C ILE A 20 -16.28 0.34 0.97
N GLU A 21 -15.35 1.29 0.87
CA GLU A 21 -14.28 1.50 1.85
C GLU A 21 -14.80 2.01 3.22
N ALA A 22 -15.86 2.81 3.21
CA ALA A 22 -16.48 3.43 4.39
C ALA A 22 -17.66 2.63 4.97
N GLN A 23 -17.78 1.32 4.68
CA GLN A 23 -18.89 0.51 5.19
C GLN A 23 -18.99 0.58 6.72
N PRO A 24 -20.21 0.74 7.27
CA PRO A 24 -20.41 0.82 8.70
C PRO A 24 -20.01 -0.50 9.36
N ARG A 25 -19.05 -0.43 10.27
CA ARG A 25 -18.56 -1.60 11.02
C ARG A 25 -19.45 -1.98 12.20
N GLY A 26 -20.36 -1.09 12.61
CA GLY A 26 -21.28 -1.30 13.73
C GLY A 26 -22.60 -1.97 13.31
N LEU A 27 -23.10 -2.88 14.12
CA LEU A 27 -24.40 -3.55 13.93
C LEU A 27 -25.53 -2.56 13.68
N LEU A 28 -25.60 -1.48 14.43
CA LEU A 28 -26.63 -0.44 14.30
C LEU A 28 -26.67 0.19 12.91
N GLY A 29 -25.50 0.47 12.32
CA GLY A 29 -25.41 1.01 10.97
C GLY A 29 -25.86 0.03 9.89
N GLN A 30 -25.49 -1.24 10.02
CA GLN A 30 -25.90 -2.29 9.10
C GLN A 30 -27.42 -2.52 9.16
N VAL A 31 -27.99 -2.59 10.38
CA VAL A 31 -29.44 -2.72 10.59
C VAL A 31 -30.18 -1.52 10.04
N GLY A 32 -29.69 -0.30 10.27
CA GLY A 32 -30.30 0.92 9.74
C GLY A 32 -30.39 0.93 8.21
N ILE A 33 -29.29 0.53 7.52
CA ILE A 33 -29.27 0.42 6.05
C ILE A 33 -30.22 -0.69 5.57
N ALA A 34 -30.22 -1.85 6.22
CA ALA A 34 -31.12 -2.95 5.88
C ALA A 34 -32.60 -2.52 5.99
N LEU A 35 -32.99 -1.87 7.09
CA LEU A 35 -34.34 -1.36 7.30
C LEU A 35 -34.74 -0.33 6.24
N LEU A 36 -33.84 0.60 5.90
CA LEU A 36 -34.09 1.62 4.89
C LEU A 36 -34.28 1.02 3.50
N CYS A 37 -33.42 0.09 3.09
CA CYS A 37 -33.56 -0.64 1.83
C CYS A 37 -34.84 -1.47 1.78
N LEU A 38 -35.18 -2.15 2.88
CA LEU A 38 -36.37 -2.96 3.01
C LEU A 38 -37.66 -2.09 2.93
N ALA A 39 -37.69 -0.97 3.64
CA ALA A 39 -38.81 -0.03 3.61
C ALA A 39 -39.02 0.53 2.21
N ALA A 40 -37.94 0.97 1.54
CA ALA A 40 -38.01 1.49 0.18
C ALA A 40 -38.54 0.43 -0.83
N ALA A 41 -38.03 -0.81 -0.76
CA ALA A 41 -38.48 -1.90 -1.63
C ALA A 41 -39.95 -2.28 -1.38
N THR A 42 -40.38 -2.26 -0.11
CA THR A 42 -41.75 -2.58 0.29
C THR A 42 -42.72 -1.48 -0.14
N LEU A 43 -42.34 -0.20 0.04
CA LEU A 43 -43.15 0.94 -0.45
C LEU A 43 -43.30 0.90 -1.97
N LEU A 44 -42.19 0.61 -2.68
CA LEU A 44 -42.22 0.43 -4.13
C LEU A 44 -43.14 -0.74 -4.52
N ARG A 45 -43.11 -1.85 -3.81
CA ARG A 45 -44.00 -2.99 -4.03
C ARG A 45 -45.47 -2.65 -3.85
N ILE A 46 -45.79 -1.90 -2.77
CA ILE A 46 -47.16 -1.44 -2.53
C ILE A 46 -47.65 -0.52 -3.67
N GLY A 47 -46.82 0.41 -4.13
CA GLY A 47 -47.15 1.29 -5.24
C GLY A 47 -47.37 0.54 -6.57
N LEU A 48 -46.56 -0.47 -6.85
CA LEU A 48 -46.69 -1.31 -8.04
C LEU A 48 -47.89 -2.26 -7.99
N ARG A 49 -48.51 -2.50 -6.82
CA ARG A 49 -49.67 -3.39 -6.66
C ARG A 49 -50.85 -2.94 -7.52
N VAL A 50 -51.00 -1.63 -7.76
CA VAL A 50 -52.06 -1.05 -8.60
C VAL A 50 -51.93 -1.50 -10.07
N TRP A 51 -50.67 -1.66 -10.56
CA TRP A 51 -50.39 -1.97 -11.96
C TRP A 51 -50.15 -3.48 -12.17
N ALA A 52 -49.65 -4.20 -11.17
CA ALA A 52 -49.33 -5.62 -11.26
C ALA A 52 -49.78 -6.38 -9.98
N PRO A 53 -51.09 -6.60 -9.80
CA PRO A 53 -51.65 -7.19 -8.60
C PRO A 53 -51.17 -8.64 -8.35
N THR A 54 -50.99 -9.41 -9.46
CA THR A 54 -50.52 -10.82 -9.41
C THR A 54 -49.06 -11.00 -9.80
N GLY A 55 -48.29 -9.90 -9.83
CA GLY A 55 -46.88 -9.92 -10.23
C GLY A 55 -45.95 -10.64 -9.23
N ILE A 56 -44.73 -10.85 -9.66
CA ILE A 56 -43.68 -11.54 -8.88
C ILE A 56 -43.38 -10.76 -7.60
N PRO A 57 -43.71 -11.28 -6.38
CA PRO A 57 -43.65 -10.50 -5.13
C PRO A 57 -42.25 -10.09 -4.70
N TYR A 58 -41.23 -10.82 -5.16
CA TYR A 58 -39.84 -10.61 -4.77
C TYR A 58 -39.04 -9.64 -5.68
N ILE A 59 -39.61 -9.20 -6.83
CA ILE A 59 -38.84 -8.47 -7.86
C ILE A 59 -38.24 -7.17 -7.34
N THR A 60 -38.95 -6.45 -6.45
CA THR A 60 -38.50 -5.17 -5.89
C THR A 60 -37.41 -5.32 -4.83
N TYR A 61 -37.24 -6.52 -4.28
CA TYR A 61 -36.26 -6.78 -3.23
C TYR A 61 -34.87 -7.11 -3.79
N PHE A 62 -34.69 -7.57 -5.03
CA PHE A 62 -33.40 -7.82 -5.63
C PHE A 62 -32.51 -6.56 -5.71
N PRO A 63 -32.99 -5.40 -6.23
CA PRO A 63 -32.22 -4.17 -6.17
C PRO A 63 -31.88 -3.75 -4.73
N ALA A 64 -32.80 -3.94 -3.79
CA ALA A 64 -32.57 -3.61 -2.39
C ALA A 64 -31.45 -4.44 -1.76
N LEU A 65 -31.33 -5.75 -2.11
CA LEU A 65 -30.23 -6.61 -1.67
C LEU A 65 -28.89 -6.11 -2.16
N VAL A 66 -28.80 -5.71 -3.44
CA VAL A 66 -27.56 -5.16 -4.02
C VAL A 66 -27.17 -3.85 -3.34
N ILE A 67 -28.13 -2.94 -3.15
CA ILE A 67 -27.89 -1.64 -2.50
C ILE A 67 -27.47 -1.85 -1.03
N ALA A 68 -28.17 -2.74 -0.30
CA ALA A 68 -27.81 -3.09 1.08
C ALA A 68 -26.40 -3.69 1.17
N GLY A 69 -25.99 -4.52 0.18
CA GLY A 69 -24.65 -5.08 0.10
C GLY A 69 -23.56 -4.04 -0.14
N ILE A 70 -23.80 -3.11 -1.07
CA ILE A 70 -22.84 -2.05 -1.39
C ILE A 70 -22.71 -1.06 -0.22
N LEU A 71 -23.80 -0.65 0.40
CA LEU A 71 -23.80 0.38 1.44
C LEU A 71 -23.52 -0.14 2.85
N GLY A 72 -24.08 -1.31 3.18
CA GLY A 72 -24.06 -1.86 4.53
C GLY A 72 -23.23 -3.13 4.70
N GLY A 73 -22.77 -3.71 3.58
CA GLY A 73 -21.98 -4.94 3.57
C GLY A 73 -22.80 -6.20 3.77
N ARG A 74 -22.10 -7.31 4.00
CA ARG A 74 -22.68 -8.65 4.10
C ARG A 74 -23.82 -8.77 5.12
N GLY A 75 -23.65 -8.17 6.32
CA GLY A 75 -24.65 -8.25 7.36
C GLY A 75 -25.97 -7.58 6.98
N ALA A 76 -25.90 -6.39 6.37
CA ALA A 76 -27.09 -5.68 5.90
C ALA A 76 -27.81 -6.43 4.78
N SER A 77 -27.08 -7.02 3.81
CA SER A 77 -27.67 -7.83 2.75
C SER A 77 -28.37 -9.06 3.28
N ILE A 78 -27.76 -9.80 4.22
CA ILE A 78 -28.36 -10.98 4.83
C ILE A 78 -29.64 -10.60 5.59
N ALA A 79 -29.60 -9.54 6.40
CA ALA A 79 -30.76 -9.04 7.12
C ALA A 79 -31.89 -8.65 6.16
N THR A 80 -31.57 -7.95 5.07
CA THR A 80 -32.53 -7.58 4.02
C THR A 80 -33.09 -8.82 3.34
N LEU A 81 -32.29 -9.84 3.02
CA LEU A 81 -32.73 -11.07 2.39
C LEU A 81 -33.74 -11.84 3.27
N LEU A 82 -33.43 -12.04 4.54
CA LEU A 82 -34.29 -12.77 5.46
C LEU A 82 -35.60 -12.01 5.72
N ALA A 83 -35.51 -10.70 6.00
CA ALA A 83 -36.71 -9.89 6.26
C ALA A 83 -37.60 -9.76 5.01
N SER A 84 -37.03 -9.58 3.84
CA SER A 84 -37.79 -9.50 2.58
C SER A 84 -38.43 -10.84 2.19
N ALA A 85 -37.80 -11.98 2.53
CA ALA A 85 -38.43 -13.28 2.32
C ALA A 85 -39.72 -13.42 3.13
N VAL A 86 -39.73 -12.99 4.40
CA VAL A 86 -40.91 -13.00 5.27
C VAL A 86 -41.98 -12.04 4.72
N ILE A 87 -41.64 -10.80 4.44
CA ILE A 87 -42.59 -9.81 3.92
C ILE A 87 -43.14 -10.22 2.55
N GLY A 88 -42.29 -10.69 1.65
CA GLY A 88 -42.71 -11.17 0.32
C GLY A 88 -43.64 -12.37 0.40
N SER A 89 -43.45 -13.30 1.35
CA SER A 89 -44.35 -14.42 1.56
C SER A 89 -45.72 -13.98 2.07
N TYR A 90 -45.78 -12.95 2.91
CA TYR A 90 -47.06 -12.36 3.35
C TYR A 90 -47.88 -11.84 2.16
N PHE A 91 -47.29 -11.13 1.23
CA PHE A 91 -47.94 -10.64 0.00
C PHE A 91 -48.44 -11.82 -0.89
N LEU A 92 -47.75 -12.96 -0.90
CA LEU A 92 -48.20 -14.16 -1.61
C LEU A 92 -49.43 -14.77 -0.98
N VAL A 93 -49.48 -14.84 0.35
CA VAL A 93 -50.63 -15.35 1.10
C VAL A 93 -51.85 -14.46 0.87
N GLU A 94 -51.69 -13.17 1.01
CA GLU A 94 -52.75 -12.17 0.81
C GLU A 94 -53.32 -12.20 -0.62
N ALA A 95 -52.45 -12.26 -1.63
CA ALA A 95 -52.84 -12.29 -3.04
C ALA A 95 -53.66 -13.53 -3.41
N ASN A 96 -53.50 -14.64 -2.71
CA ASN A 96 -54.25 -15.88 -2.96
C ASN A 96 -55.49 -16.04 -2.08
N GLY A 97 -55.78 -15.11 -1.17
CA GLY A 97 -56.91 -15.18 -0.25
C GLY A 97 -56.92 -16.38 0.68
N ARG A 98 -55.77 -16.97 0.98
CA ARG A 98 -55.57 -18.14 1.83
C ARG A 98 -54.76 -17.81 3.06
N SER A 99 -55.02 -18.52 4.14
CA SER A 99 -54.30 -18.35 5.43
C SER A 99 -52.91 -19.00 5.43
N VAL A 100 -52.60 -19.83 4.43
CA VAL A 100 -51.32 -20.59 4.33
C VAL A 100 -50.77 -20.46 2.91
N LEU A 101 -49.47 -20.42 2.80
CA LEU A 101 -48.78 -20.33 1.51
C LEU A 101 -49.13 -21.57 0.64
N PRO A 102 -49.68 -21.40 -0.57
CA PRO A 102 -49.97 -22.52 -1.45
C PRO A 102 -48.68 -23.23 -1.90
N THR A 103 -48.77 -24.52 -2.23
CA THR A 103 -47.61 -25.34 -2.66
C THR A 103 -46.73 -24.67 -3.73
N PRO A 104 -47.28 -24.02 -4.77
CA PRO A 104 -46.46 -23.23 -5.72
C PRO A 104 -45.72 -22.02 -5.10
N GLY A 105 -46.25 -21.47 -3.99
CA GLY A 105 -45.67 -20.31 -3.32
C GLY A 105 -44.33 -20.64 -2.63
N TRP A 106 -44.16 -21.84 -2.10
CA TRP A 106 -42.92 -22.28 -1.50
C TRP A 106 -41.77 -22.37 -2.50
N ALA A 107 -42.05 -22.78 -3.75
CA ALA A 107 -41.07 -22.79 -4.82
C ALA A 107 -40.55 -21.37 -5.10
N GLY A 108 -41.43 -20.35 -5.06
CA GLY A 108 -41.05 -18.94 -5.22
C GLY A 108 -40.16 -18.43 -4.09
N VAL A 109 -40.47 -18.82 -2.83
CA VAL A 109 -39.61 -18.47 -1.68
C VAL A 109 -38.23 -19.11 -1.80
N ILE A 110 -38.18 -20.42 -2.12
CA ILE A 110 -36.92 -21.14 -2.30
C ILE A 110 -36.10 -20.52 -3.44
N ALA A 111 -36.71 -20.27 -4.59
CA ALA A 111 -36.03 -19.63 -5.72
C ALA A 111 -35.49 -18.25 -5.35
N TYR A 112 -36.26 -17.44 -4.58
CA TYR A 112 -35.81 -16.14 -4.07
C TYR A 112 -34.64 -16.27 -3.11
N MET A 113 -34.70 -17.21 -2.16
CA MET A 113 -33.62 -17.44 -1.18
C MET A 113 -32.34 -17.90 -1.86
N VAL A 114 -32.42 -18.78 -2.85
CA VAL A 114 -31.24 -19.26 -3.61
C VAL A 114 -30.63 -18.13 -4.43
N SER A 115 -31.46 -17.43 -5.24
CA SER A 115 -30.97 -16.34 -6.08
C SER A 115 -30.50 -15.11 -5.28
N GLY A 116 -31.23 -14.77 -4.21
CA GLY A 116 -30.85 -13.70 -3.29
C GLY A 116 -29.57 -14.04 -2.51
N GLY A 117 -29.43 -15.29 -2.07
CA GLY A 117 -28.21 -15.78 -1.43
C GLY A 117 -26.99 -15.70 -2.35
N LEU A 118 -27.18 -16.08 -3.62
CA LEU A 118 -26.15 -15.93 -4.65
C LEU A 118 -25.74 -14.45 -4.84
N ILE A 119 -26.71 -13.53 -4.89
CA ILE A 119 -26.45 -12.09 -5.00
C ILE A 119 -25.66 -11.59 -3.78
N VAL A 120 -26.06 -11.99 -2.55
CA VAL A 120 -25.34 -11.62 -1.32
C VAL A 120 -23.91 -12.13 -1.38
N TRP A 121 -23.69 -13.35 -1.80
CA TRP A 121 -22.36 -13.96 -1.93
C TRP A 121 -21.51 -13.22 -2.97
N LEU A 122 -22.07 -12.92 -4.15
CA LEU A 122 -21.36 -12.16 -5.21
C LEU A 122 -21.02 -10.74 -4.75
N CYS A 123 -21.94 -10.06 -4.07
CA CYS A 123 -21.66 -8.71 -3.52
C CYS A 123 -20.54 -8.75 -2.47
N ASP A 124 -20.53 -9.74 -1.60
CA ASP A 124 -19.47 -9.92 -0.60
C ASP A 124 -18.11 -10.23 -1.25
N LEU A 125 -18.10 -11.15 -2.22
CA LEU A 125 -16.90 -11.50 -2.97
C LEU A 125 -16.31 -10.27 -3.69
N LEU A 126 -17.16 -9.56 -4.44
CA LEU A 126 -16.75 -8.34 -5.15
C LEU A 126 -16.24 -7.26 -4.19
N GLY A 127 -16.93 -7.08 -3.05
CA GLY A 127 -16.53 -6.12 -2.03
C GLY A 127 -15.18 -6.44 -1.39
N ARG A 128 -14.85 -7.73 -1.20
CA ARG A 128 -13.53 -8.17 -0.71
C ARG A 128 -12.45 -7.90 -1.74
N SER A 129 -12.65 -8.35 -2.99
CA SER A 129 -11.67 -8.16 -4.07
C SER A 129 -11.36 -6.68 -4.32
N LEU A 130 -12.37 -5.80 -4.27
CA LEU A 130 -12.16 -4.35 -4.42
C LEU A 130 -11.37 -3.75 -3.25
N ARG A 131 -11.55 -4.24 -2.02
CA ARG A 131 -10.75 -3.79 -0.85
C ARG A 131 -9.30 -4.24 -0.98
N GLU A 132 -9.05 -5.50 -1.29
CA GLU A 132 -7.71 -6.07 -1.49
C GLU A 132 -6.94 -5.31 -2.59
N LEU A 133 -7.59 -5.05 -3.73
CA LEU A 133 -7.02 -4.22 -4.81
C LEU A 133 -6.72 -2.79 -4.34
N GLY A 134 -7.61 -2.20 -3.52
CA GLY A 134 -7.43 -0.87 -2.96
C GLY A 134 -6.23 -0.78 -2.02
N GLU A 135 -6.06 -1.78 -1.17
CA GLU A 135 -4.92 -1.89 -0.23
C GLU A 135 -3.60 -2.10 -0.97
N ALA A 136 -3.57 -3.03 -1.95
CA ALA A 136 -2.38 -3.26 -2.79
C ALA A 136 -1.94 -1.99 -3.53
N HIS A 137 -2.89 -1.27 -4.13
CA HIS A 137 -2.60 -0.02 -4.84
C HIS A 137 -2.14 1.11 -3.92
N ARG A 138 -2.64 1.13 -2.69
CA ARG A 138 -2.17 2.08 -1.67
C ARG A 138 -0.74 1.79 -1.25
N GLN A 139 -0.39 0.52 -1.04
CA GLN A 139 0.97 0.10 -0.72
C GLN A 139 1.94 0.43 -1.85
N GLU A 140 1.59 0.12 -3.10
CA GLU A 140 2.39 0.46 -4.28
C GLU A 140 2.66 1.96 -4.35
N ARG A 141 1.64 2.79 -4.11
CA ARG A 141 1.80 4.25 -4.12
C ARG A 141 2.73 4.74 -3.01
N LEU A 142 2.63 4.17 -1.80
CA LEU A 142 3.53 4.55 -0.70
C LEU A 142 4.98 4.18 -1.01
N LEU A 143 5.22 2.98 -1.55
CA LEU A 143 6.55 2.56 -2.00
C LEU A 143 7.09 3.47 -3.11
N GLY A 144 6.24 3.87 -4.06
CA GLY A 144 6.61 4.80 -5.12
C GLY A 144 7.03 6.18 -4.60
N LEU A 145 6.31 6.71 -3.60
CA LEU A 145 6.67 7.98 -2.96
C LEU A 145 7.98 7.88 -2.18
N GLU A 146 8.20 6.78 -1.47
CA GLU A 146 9.46 6.54 -0.76
C GLU A 146 10.64 6.43 -1.72
N LEU A 147 10.48 5.67 -2.80
CA LEU A 147 11.49 5.56 -3.85
C LEU A 147 11.81 6.92 -4.47
N GLN A 148 10.78 7.72 -4.80
CA GLN A 148 10.97 9.07 -5.33
C GLN A 148 11.74 9.97 -4.36
N HIS A 149 11.47 9.90 -3.07
CA HIS A 149 12.20 10.63 -2.04
C HIS A 149 13.66 10.20 -1.99
N ARG A 150 13.95 8.90 -2.02
CA ARG A 150 15.32 8.35 -2.03
C ARG A 150 16.10 8.79 -3.28
N VAL A 151 15.47 8.73 -4.47
CA VAL A 151 16.09 9.20 -5.72
C VAL A 151 16.46 10.68 -5.63
N LYS A 152 15.57 11.53 -5.09
CA LYS A 152 15.86 12.96 -4.88
C LYS A 152 17.04 13.17 -3.94
N ASN A 153 17.11 12.42 -2.84
CA ASN A 153 18.22 12.53 -1.89
C ASN A 153 19.54 12.10 -2.53
N THR A 154 19.55 11.00 -3.26
CA THR A 154 20.73 10.52 -3.99
C THR A 154 21.22 11.57 -5.01
N LEU A 155 20.30 12.16 -5.79
CA LEU A 155 20.63 13.20 -6.74
C LEU A 155 21.20 14.47 -6.06
N ALA A 156 20.67 14.84 -4.89
CA ALA A 156 21.20 15.96 -4.11
C ALA A 156 22.64 15.68 -3.63
N ILE A 157 22.94 14.45 -3.19
CA ILE A 157 24.29 14.02 -2.80
C ILE A 157 25.23 14.08 -4.02
N VAL A 158 24.81 13.55 -5.17
CA VAL A 158 25.62 13.61 -6.41
C VAL A 158 25.91 15.06 -6.80
N GLN A 159 24.91 15.94 -6.69
CA GLN A 159 25.10 17.38 -6.97
C GLN A 159 26.07 18.03 -5.98
N ALA A 160 26.00 17.70 -4.69
CA ALA A 160 26.93 18.17 -3.68
C ALA A 160 28.36 17.69 -3.96
N LEU A 161 28.54 16.41 -4.31
CA LEU A 161 29.83 15.85 -4.68
C LEU A 161 30.44 16.56 -5.92
N ALA A 162 29.61 16.79 -6.94
CA ALA A 162 30.05 17.55 -8.11
C ALA A 162 30.54 18.96 -7.73
N ASN A 163 29.77 19.70 -6.92
CA ASN A 163 30.11 21.04 -6.49
C ASN A 163 31.40 21.08 -5.65
N GLN A 164 31.58 20.13 -4.72
CA GLN A 164 32.80 20.01 -3.91
C GLN A 164 34.03 19.68 -4.74
N THR A 165 33.84 18.96 -5.87
CA THR A 165 34.95 18.56 -6.74
C THR A 165 35.34 19.68 -7.73
N LEU A 166 34.52 20.74 -7.92
CA LEU A 166 34.78 21.85 -8.79
C LEU A 166 36.06 22.67 -8.39
N ALA A 167 36.55 22.50 -7.16
CA ALA A 167 37.81 23.09 -6.71
C ALA A 167 39.05 22.43 -7.34
N ALA A 168 38.90 21.36 -8.12
CA ALA A 168 40.00 20.74 -8.83
C ALA A 168 40.58 21.66 -9.92
N THR A 169 41.91 21.78 -9.99
CA THR A 169 42.63 22.70 -10.86
C THR A 169 42.67 22.31 -12.34
N SER A 170 42.19 21.08 -12.68
CA SER A 170 42.16 20.58 -14.04
C SER A 170 40.94 19.69 -14.31
N VAL A 171 40.49 19.61 -15.56
CA VAL A 171 39.41 18.72 -16.00
C VAL A 171 39.72 17.24 -15.72
N ALA A 172 40.98 16.84 -15.90
CA ALA A 172 41.41 15.48 -15.61
C ALA A 172 41.34 15.18 -14.09
N GLY A 173 41.77 16.11 -13.26
CA GLY A 173 41.69 16.02 -11.80
C GLY A 173 40.23 15.96 -11.31
N PHE A 174 39.36 16.83 -11.86
CA PHE A 174 37.91 16.78 -11.58
C PHE A 174 37.32 15.40 -11.91
N LYS A 175 37.58 14.90 -13.12
CA LYS A 175 37.06 13.60 -13.57
C LYS A 175 37.50 12.47 -12.63
N ALA A 176 38.79 12.44 -12.29
CA ALA A 176 39.32 11.40 -11.41
C ALA A 176 38.66 11.46 -10.01
N ALA A 177 38.67 12.62 -9.35
CA ALA A 177 38.13 12.81 -8.01
C ALA A 177 36.58 12.57 -7.95
N PHE A 178 35.86 13.08 -8.96
CA PHE A 178 34.40 12.85 -9.02
C PHE A 178 34.04 11.40 -9.24
N THR A 179 34.77 10.70 -10.12
CA THR A 179 34.52 9.26 -10.36
C THR A 179 34.79 8.45 -9.11
N GLU A 180 35.87 8.74 -8.40
CA GLU A 180 36.26 8.05 -7.16
C GLU A 180 35.18 8.18 -6.07
N ARG A 181 34.65 9.41 -5.88
CA ARG A 181 33.54 9.67 -4.94
C ARG A 181 32.23 9.02 -5.36
N LEU A 182 31.95 8.98 -6.67
CA LEU A 182 30.75 8.34 -7.19
C LEU A 182 30.78 6.81 -6.98
N ILE A 183 31.96 6.20 -7.10
CA ILE A 183 32.17 4.77 -6.77
C ILE A 183 31.90 4.54 -5.27
N ALA A 184 32.45 5.37 -4.38
CA ALA A 184 32.20 5.29 -2.95
C ALA A 184 30.70 5.41 -2.60
N LEU A 185 30.00 6.30 -3.26
CA LEU A 185 28.54 6.44 -3.12
C LEU A 185 27.82 5.17 -3.57
N GLY A 186 28.25 4.56 -4.70
CA GLY A 186 27.72 3.28 -5.17
C GLY A 186 27.92 2.14 -4.15
N ASP A 187 29.10 2.06 -3.56
CA ASP A 187 29.42 1.06 -2.52
C ASP A 187 28.57 1.27 -1.26
N ALA A 188 28.34 2.50 -0.83
CA ALA A 188 27.43 2.81 0.27
C ALA A 188 25.99 2.35 -0.02
N HIS A 189 25.50 2.56 -1.23
CA HIS A 189 24.19 2.08 -1.65
C HIS A 189 24.09 0.55 -1.69
N ASN A 190 25.16 -0.14 -2.11
CA ASN A 190 25.21 -1.60 -2.10
C ASN A 190 25.11 -2.14 -0.67
N VAL A 191 25.87 -1.55 0.27
CA VAL A 191 25.81 -1.91 1.70
C VAL A 191 24.40 -1.73 2.26
N LEU A 192 23.77 -0.59 1.99
CA LEU A 192 22.40 -0.31 2.41
C LEU A 192 21.39 -1.28 1.82
N SER A 193 21.54 -1.63 0.54
CA SER A 193 20.67 -2.58 -0.15
C SER A 193 20.76 -3.98 0.46
N GLU A 194 21.97 -4.46 0.74
CA GLU A 194 22.21 -5.75 1.39
C GLU A 194 21.64 -5.80 2.81
N ALA A 195 21.72 -4.70 3.55
CA ALA A 195 21.11 -4.55 4.89
C ALA A 195 19.59 -4.31 4.85
N ALA A 196 18.94 -4.34 3.67
CA ALA A 196 17.53 -3.98 3.47
C ALA A 196 17.19 -2.62 4.09
N TRP A 197 18.09 -1.65 3.98
CA TRP A 197 17.98 -0.27 4.49
C TRP A 197 17.73 -0.19 6.00
N ARG A 198 18.26 -1.14 6.73
CA ARG A 198 18.30 -1.15 8.20
C ARG A 198 19.66 -0.69 8.70
N GLU A 199 19.91 -0.91 9.97
CA GLU A 199 21.21 -0.65 10.60
C GLU A 199 22.30 -1.55 10.01
N VAL A 200 23.51 -1.01 9.89
CA VAL A 200 24.70 -1.67 9.36
C VAL A 200 25.80 -1.69 10.43
N SER A 201 26.49 -2.83 10.58
CA SER A 201 27.67 -2.94 11.44
C SER A 201 28.76 -1.95 11.00
N LEU A 202 29.23 -1.14 11.94
CA LEU A 202 30.31 -0.19 11.72
C LEU A 202 31.57 -0.89 11.20
N THR A 203 31.89 -2.06 11.75
CA THR A 203 33.06 -2.87 11.32
C THR A 203 32.96 -3.26 9.85
N VAL A 204 31.77 -3.69 9.40
CA VAL A 204 31.53 -4.02 7.98
C VAL A 204 31.67 -2.79 7.10
N LEU A 205 31.11 -1.66 7.54
CA LEU A 205 31.14 -0.39 6.81
C LEU A 205 32.59 0.09 6.63
N VAL A 206 33.37 0.15 7.69
CA VAL A 206 34.77 0.59 7.66
C VAL A 206 35.62 -0.33 6.74
N ARG A 207 35.46 -1.65 6.86
CA ARG A 207 36.17 -2.61 6.01
C ARG A 207 35.85 -2.39 4.52
N ARG A 208 34.59 -2.19 4.16
CA ARG A 208 34.18 -1.96 2.77
C ARG A 208 34.66 -0.61 2.24
N ALA A 209 34.48 0.47 3.00
CA ALA A 209 34.88 1.81 2.60
C ALA A 209 36.40 1.94 2.39
N LEU A 210 37.21 1.25 3.20
CA LEU A 210 38.66 1.32 3.12
C LEU A 210 39.30 0.24 2.21
N HIS A 211 38.52 -0.74 1.76
CA HIS A 211 39.02 -1.82 0.89
C HIS A 211 39.80 -1.33 -0.36
N PRO A 212 39.36 -0.28 -1.08
CA PRO A 212 40.08 0.22 -2.27
C PRO A 212 41.48 0.74 -1.94
N PHE A 213 41.72 1.22 -0.70
CA PHE A 213 42.99 1.84 -0.28
C PHE A 213 43.95 0.84 0.34
N VAL A 214 43.43 -0.21 1.00
CA VAL A 214 44.24 -1.21 1.67
C VAL A 214 44.62 -2.36 0.74
N GLY A 215 43.88 -2.60 -0.33
CA GLY A 215 44.11 -3.65 -1.30
C GLY A 215 44.12 -5.05 -0.70
N GLN A 216 44.97 -5.94 -1.22
CA GLN A 216 45.15 -7.31 -0.68
C GLN A 216 45.86 -7.35 0.68
N ALA A 217 46.45 -6.24 1.13
CA ALA A 217 47.13 -6.12 2.38
C ALA A 217 46.16 -5.80 3.54
N GLN A 218 45.06 -6.57 3.68
CA GLN A 218 44.07 -6.42 4.76
C GLN A 218 44.70 -6.53 6.16
N GLN A 219 45.89 -7.13 6.31
CA GLN A 219 46.67 -7.17 7.55
C GLN A 219 47.13 -5.78 8.05
N ARG A 220 47.07 -4.75 7.17
CA ARG A 220 47.43 -3.36 7.53
C ARG A 220 46.28 -2.60 8.17
N LEU A 221 45.05 -3.10 8.10
CA LEU A 221 43.90 -2.49 8.74
C LEU A 221 43.55 -3.26 10.03
N ARG A 222 43.85 -2.65 11.15
CA ARG A 222 43.49 -3.16 12.48
C ARG A 222 42.34 -2.32 13.00
N LEU A 223 41.21 -2.96 13.27
CA LEU A 223 40.02 -2.36 13.85
C LEU A 223 39.86 -2.90 15.28
N GLU A 224 39.82 -1.99 16.25
CA GLU A 224 39.62 -2.29 17.65
C GLU A 224 38.47 -1.46 18.19
N GLY A 225 37.64 -2.02 19.05
CA GLY A 225 36.48 -1.40 19.64
C GLY A 225 35.22 -2.24 19.53
N GLU A 226 34.15 -1.75 20.12
CA GLU A 226 32.84 -2.39 20.03
C GLU A 226 32.22 -2.17 18.64
N ASP A 227 31.55 -3.21 18.12
CA ASP A 227 30.84 -3.11 16.83
C ASP A 227 29.49 -2.41 17.02
N LEU A 228 29.42 -1.15 16.63
CA LEU A 228 28.23 -0.34 16.71
C LEU A 228 27.34 -0.54 15.49
N GLN A 229 26.02 -0.44 15.68
CA GLN A 229 25.06 -0.43 14.60
C GLN A 229 24.84 1.01 14.11
N VAL A 230 25.13 1.25 12.84
CA VAL A 230 25.01 2.57 12.19
C VAL A 230 23.63 2.65 11.52
N PRO A 231 22.81 3.64 11.86
CA PRO A 231 21.55 3.92 11.17
C PRO A 231 21.73 4.18 9.67
N ALA A 232 20.76 3.74 8.86
CA ALA A 232 20.85 3.79 7.41
C ALA A 232 21.04 5.21 6.83
N ASP A 233 20.53 6.23 7.50
CA ASP A 233 20.65 7.64 7.12
C ASP A 233 22.08 8.19 7.27
N LEU A 234 22.90 7.62 8.14
CA LEU A 234 24.28 8.02 8.37
C LEU A 234 25.29 7.23 7.54
N VAL A 235 24.91 6.10 6.94
CA VAL A 235 25.82 5.20 6.22
C VAL A 235 26.54 5.88 5.07
N VAL A 236 25.81 6.66 4.26
CA VAL A 236 26.38 7.34 3.08
C VAL A 236 27.43 8.37 3.51
N ASP A 237 27.11 9.20 4.48
CA ASP A 237 28.01 10.25 4.97
C ASP A 237 29.27 9.64 5.57
N LEU A 238 29.10 8.56 6.34
CA LEU A 238 30.23 7.87 6.96
C LEU A 238 31.14 7.18 5.94
N VAL A 239 30.57 6.55 4.89
CA VAL A 239 31.35 5.93 3.81
C VAL A 239 32.15 6.99 3.06
N LEU A 240 31.54 8.13 2.74
CA LEU A 240 32.24 9.24 2.07
C LEU A 240 33.36 9.80 2.94
N CYS A 241 33.14 10.01 4.24
CA CYS A 241 34.19 10.43 5.17
C CYS A 241 35.34 9.42 5.24
N LEU A 242 35.04 8.13 5.39
CA LEU A 242 36.05 7.08 5.44
C LEU A 242 36.82 6.98 4.11
N HIS A 243 36.15 7.16 2.99
CA HIS A 243 36.78 7.15 1.69
C HIS A 243 37.75 8.34 1.54
N GLU A 244 37.37 9.54 1.95
CA GLU A 244 38.26 10.72 1.93
C GLU A 244 39.47 10.52 2.88
N LEU A 245 39.25 9.93 4.07
CA LEU A 245 40.34 9.59 5.00
C LEU A 245 41.29 8.54 4.40
N GLY A 246 40.76 7.52 3.74
CA GLY A 246 41.55 6.52 3.03
C GLY A 246 42.36 7.11 1.89
N ALA A 247 41.76 8.00 1.08
CA ALA A 247 42.44 8.72 0.01
C ALA A 247 43.56 9.63 0.56
N ASN A 248 43.30 10.33 1.66
CA ASN A 248 44.32 11.16 2.31
C ASN A 248 45.48 10.33 2.89
N ALA A 249 45.16 9.18 3.50
CA ALA A 249 46.17 8.25 4.03
C ALA A 249 47.07 7.65 2.94
N THR A 250 46.54 7.45 1.73
CA THR A 250 47.32 6.96 0.58
C THR A 250 48.14 8.08 -0.07
N LYS A 251 47.66 9.34 -0.06
CA LYS A 251 48.37 10.46 -0.70
C LYS A 251 49.43 11.11 0.20
N HIS A 252 49.14 11.18 1.50
CA HIS A 252 49.93 11.99 2.46
C HIS A 252 50.24 11.28 3.78
N GLY A 253 49.71 10.05 3.98
CA GLY A 253 49.76 9.40 5.31
C GLY A 253 50.38 8.01 5.34
N ALA A 254 49.99 7.25 6.34
CA ALA A 254 50.54 5.93 6.68
C ALA A 254 50.46 4.86 5.59
N LEU A 255 49.57 5.01 4.62
CA LEU A 255 49.44 4.09 3.49
C LEU A 255 50.40 4.38 2.34
N PHE A 256 51.02 5.57 2.35
CA PHE A 256 52.01 5.99 1.34
C PHE A 256 53.36 5.30 1.50
N VAL A 257 53.75 4.93 2.74
CA VAL A 257 55.01 4.28 3.04
C VAL A 257 54.76 2.84 3.54
N PRO A 258 55.57 1.84 3.14
CA PRO A 258 55.33 0.42 3.52
C PRO A 258 55.38 0.11 5.01
N CYS A 259 55.80 1.05 5.89
CA CYS A 259 56.11 0.77 7.30
C CYS A 259 55.76 1.89 8.29
N LEU A 260 54.57 2.48 8.24
CA LEU A 260 54.09 3.41 9.28
C LEU A 260 52.78 2.92 9.90
N LEU A 261 52.83 2.67 11.23
CA LEU A 261 51.64 2.53 12.08
C LEU A 261 51.09 3.93 12.35
N TYR A 262 49.84 4.16 11.96
CA TYR A 262 49.07 5.36 12.35
C TYR A 262 48.16 4.99 13.51
N THR A 263 48.47 5.51 14.69
CA THR A 263 47.56 5.48 15.85
C THR A 263 46.90 6.87 15.94
N SER A 264 45.60 6.95 15.86
CA SER A 264 44.88 8.19 16.13
C SER A 264 44.55 8.21 17.64
N ASP A 265 45.48 8.75 18.42
CA ASP A 265 45.29 9.05 19.84
C ASP A 265 44.56 10.40 20.08
N ALA A 266 43.66 10.80 19.21
CA ALA A 266 42.98 12.09 19.32
C ALA A 266 41.63 12.01 20.07
N ALA A 267 41.51 11.08 21.03
CA ALA A 267 40.29 10.95 21.82
C ALA A 267 40.46 11.20 23.33
N ASP A 268 41.63 11.66 23.76
CA ASP A 268 41.91 11.94 25.20
C ASP A 268 42.44 13.37 25.41
N GLU A 269 41.76 14.41 24.86
CA GLU A 269 41.88 15.78 25.40
C GLU A 269 40.53 16.50 25.33
#